data_a6627939d437224aaa99c78c3d4e9898
#
_entry.id   a6627939d437224aaa99c78c3d4e9898
#
_cell.length_a   1.000
_cell.length_b   1.000
_cell.length_c   1.000
_cell.angle_alpha   90.00
_cell.angle_beta   90.00
_cell.angle_gamma   90.00
#
_symmetry.space_group_name_H-M   'P 1'
#
loop_
_entity.id
_entity.type
_entity.pdbx_description
1 polymer ?
#
loop_
_entity_poly.entity_id
_entity_poly.type
_entity_poly.pdbx_seq_one_letter_code
_entity_poly.pdbx_strand_id
1 'polypeptide(L)'
;VIWAVGSLPFFSYAAQDPETVFNQSCGICHNGQLRTAPQKGDTKAWAPRLEQGMDLLVNRVTFGYGVMPTRGLCMQCTPEDYKAVIEWMAK
;
A
#
# COMPACT_ATOMS: atom_id res chain seq x y z
N VAL A 1 16.12 37.65 -17.83
CA VAL A 1 15.88 37.28 -17.62
C VAL A 1 15.79 36.28 -17.08
N ILE A 2 15.56 35.80 -16.55
CA ILE A 2 15.40 35.08 -16.04
C ILE A 2 14.99 34.24 -15.72
N TRP A 3 14.84 33.77 -15.46
CA TRP A 3 14.45 33.10 -15.30
C TRP A 3 14.37 32.29 -14.67
N ALA A 4 14.20 32.07 -14.24
CA ALA A 4 13.51 31.39 -13.49
C ALA A 4 13.60 30.03 -13.62
N VAL A 5 14.39 29.67 -14.07
CA VAL A 5 14.52 28.54 -14.36
C VAL A 5 14.63 27.59 -13.40
N GLY A 6 15.24 27.68 -12.45
CA GLY A 6 15.48 26.63 -11.60
C GLY A 6 14.36 26.11 -10.85
N SER A 7 13.27 26.60 -11.02
CA SER A 7 12.19 26.17 -10.20
C SER A 7 11.35 25.14 -10.85
N LEU A 8 11.95 24.23 -11.52
CA LEU A 8 11.22 23.08 -11.99
C LEU A 8 10.67 22.35 -10.79
N PRO A 9 9.38 22.14 -10.73
CA PRO A 9 8.82 21.43 -9.61
C PRO A 9 9.26 20.00 -9.66
N PHE A 10 9.68 19.51 -8.52
CA PHE A 10 9.83 18.09 -8.39
C PHE A 10 8.43 17.56 -8.23
N PHE A 11 8.02 16.76 -9.17
CA PHE A 11 6.76 16.07 -8.99
C PHE A 11 7.03 14.91 -8.05
N SER A 12 6.88 15.16 -6.77
CA SER A 12 6.78 14.05 -5.86
C SER A 12 5.35 13.58 -5.94
N TYR A 13 5.14 12.41 -6.46
CA TYR A 13 3.82 11.85 -6.50
C TYR A 13 3.44 11.46 -5.09
N ALA A 14 2.55 12.23 -4.49
CA ALA A 14 1.98 11.85 -3.23
C ALA A 14 1.17 10.58 -3.43
N ALA A 15 1.20 9.71 -2.45
CA ALA A 15 0.39 8.50 -2.49
C ALA A 15 -1.08 8.89 -2.50
N GLN A 16 -1.90 8.05 -3.11
CA GLN A 16 -3.35 8.20 -3.03
C GLN A 16 -3.79 8.05 -1.59
N ASP A 17 -4.96 8.56 -1.26
CA ASP A 17 -5.51 8.41 0.08
C ASP A 17 -5.64 6.92 0.42
N PRO A 18 -5.00 6.44 1.49
CA PRO A 18 -4.99 5.01 1.77
C PRO A 18 -6.37 4.44 2.10
N GLU A 19 -7.23 5.21 2.73
CA GLU A 19 -8.58 4.75 3.02
C GLU A 19 -9.36 4.52 1.73
N THR A 20 -9.21 5.40 0.75
CA THR A 20 -9.86 5.27 -0.55
C THR A 20 -9.38 4.01 -1.26
N VAL A 21 -8.06 3.78 -1.29
CA VAL A 21 -7.49 2.59 -1.92
C VAL A 21 -7.97 1.34 -1.19
N PHE A 22 -7.98 1.36 0.14
CA PHE A 22 -8.46 0.24 0.93
C PHE A 22 -9.90 -0.11 0.56
N ASN A 23 -10.77 0.89 0.51
CA ASN A 23 -12.18 0.66 0.22
C ASN A 23 -12.41 0.14 -1.20
N GLN A 24 -11.56 0.53 -2.14
CA GLN A 24 -11.69 0.10 -3.52
C GLN A 24 -11.11 -1.28 -3.79
N SER A 25 -10.09 -1.69 -3.03
CA SER A 25 -9.34 -2.90 -3.36
C SER A 25 -9.01 -3.77 -2.17
N CYS A 26 -8.17 -3.29 -1.29
CA CYS A 26 -7.57 -4.09 -0.21
C CYS A 26 -8.60 -4.62 0.77
N GLY A 27 -9.63 -3.84 1.03
CA GLY A 27 -10.66 -4.19 1.98
C GLY A 27 -11.49 -5.40 1.59
N ILE A 28 -11.43 -5.82 0.33
CA ILE A 28 -12.15 -7.02 -0.10
C ILE A 28 -11.68 -8.22 0.73
N CYS A 29 -10.39 -8.29 1.06
CA CYS A 29 -9.83 -9.40 1.83
C CYS A 29 -9.35 -8.98 3.22
N HIS A 30 -8.88 -7.74 3.38
CA HIS A 30 -8.28 -7.28 4.63
C HIS A 30 -9.29 -6.64 5.59
N ASN A 31 -10.57 -6.91 5.41
CA ASN A 31 -11.62 -6.37 6.27
C ASN A 31 -12.53 -7.47 6.81
N GLY A 32 -11.95 -8.61 7.14
CA GLY A 32 -12.67 -9.69 7.80
C GLY A 32 -13.12 -10.83 6.91
N GLN A 33 -13.07 -10.65 5.60
CA GLN A 33 -13.59 -11.67 4.68
C GLN A 33 -12.63 -12.84 4.49
N LEU A 34 -11.34 -12.60 4.61
CA LEU A 34 -10.33 -13.64 4.45
C LEU A 34 -9.52 -13.76 5.74
N ARG A 35 -9.73 -14.86 6.47
CA ARG A 35 -9.13 -15.00 7.80
C ARG A 35 -7.60 -15.04 7.80
N THR A 36 -7.00 -15.51 6.73
CA THR A 36 -5.55 -15.61 6.66
C THR A 36 -4.88 -14.30 6.33
N ALA A 37 -5.64 -13.30 5.89
CA ALA A 37 -5.12 -11.97 5.62
C ALA A 37 -5.08 -11.16 6.92
N PRO A 38 -4.01 -10.41 7.17
CA PRO A 38 -3.99 -9.53 8.35
C PRO A 38 -5.03 -8.43 8.14
N GLN A 39 -5.85 -8.22 9.16
CA GLN A 39 -6.96 -7.28 9.06
C GLN A 39 -6.51 -5.86 9.34
N LYS A 40 -7.22 -4.90 8.76
CA LYS A 40 -7.00 -3.50 9.09
C LYS A 40 -7.13 -3.30 10.60
N GLY A 41 -6.14 -2.68 11.19
CA GLY A 41 -6.15 -2.38 12.62
C GLY A 41 -5.63 -3.48 13.52
N ASP A 42 -5.34 -4.65 12.98
CA ASP A 42 -4.82 -5.75 13.77
C ASP A 42 -3.31 -5.62 13.91
N THR A 43 -2.88 -4.80 14.85
CA THR A 43 -1.47 -4.49 15.05
C THR A 43 -0.64 -5.73 15.36
N LYS A 44 -1.22 -6.72 16.04
CA LYS A 44 -0.50 -7.96 16.38
C LYS A 44 -0.20 -8.79 15.13
N ALA A 45 -1.14 -8.86 14.22
CA ALA A 45 -0.95 -9.61 12.97
C ALA A 45 0.04 -8.88 12.05
N TRP A 46 0.02 -7.55 12.07
CA TRP A 46 0.91 -6.78 11.20
C TRP A 46 2.35 -6.70 11.71
N ALA A 47 2.56 -6.72 13.04
CA ALA A 47 3.87 -6.54 13.61
C ALA A 47 4.95 -7.47 13.02
N PRO A 48 4.75 -8.80 12.98
CA PRO A 48 5.77 -9.67 12.42
C PRO A 48 5.96 -9.47 10.92
N ARG A 49 4.91 -9.03 10.23
CA ARG A 49 5.02 -8.74 8.81
C ARG A 49 5.83 -7.49 8.56
N LEU A 50 5.59 -6.44 9.32
CA LEU A 50 6.37 -5.21 9.20
C LEU A 50 7.85 -5.43 9.51
N GLU A 51 8.15 -6.37 10.42
CA GLU A 51 9.55 -6.70 10.73
C GLU A 51 10.31 -7.26 9.55
N GLN A 52 9.61 -7.84 8.59
CA GLN A 52 10.26 -8.35 7.39
C GLN A 52 10.71 -7.24 6.44
N GLY A 53 10.24 -6.04 6.67
CA GLY A 53 10.60 -4.87 5.87
C GLY A 53 9.52 -4.49 4.87
N MET A 54 9.31 -3.18 4.75
CA MET A 54 8.27 -2.65 3.88
C MET A 54 8.51 -3.02 2.41
N ASP A 55 9.77 -3.05 1.98
CA ASP A 55 10.08 -3.39 0.59
C ASP A 55 9.59 -4.79 0.23
N LEU A 56 9.75 -5.75 1.14
CA LEU A 56 9.25 -7.09 0.91
C LEU A 56 7.73 -7.11 0.83
N LEU A 57 7.06 -6.37 1.71
CA LEU A 57 5.60 -6.32 1.72
C LEU A 57 5.07 -5.71 0.43
N VAL A 58 5.66 -4.62 -0.01
CA VAL A 58 5.28 -3.98 -1.27
C VAL A 58 5.52 -4.91 -2.45
N ASN A 59 6.62 -5.66 -2.42
CA ASN A 59 6.93 -6.63 -3.47
C ASN A 59 5.85 -7.73 -3.52
N ARG A 60 5.41 -8.22 -2.37
CA ARG A 60 4.36 -9.24 -2.29
C ARG A 60 3.03 -8.73 -2.83
N VAL A 61 2.70 -7.48 -2.56
CA VAL A 61 1.49 -6.89 -3.13
C VAL A 61 1.64 -6.79 -4.64
N THR A 62 2.78 -6.33 -5.11
CA THR A 62 3.00 -6.10 -6.54
C THR A 62 2.85 -7.39 -7.36
N PHE A 63 3.44 -8.46 -6.88
CA PHE A 63 3.46 -9.72 -7.64
C PHE A 63 2.46 -10.76 -7.15
N GLY A 64 1.77 -10.48 -6.07
CA GLY A 64 0.88 -11.45 -5.45
C GLY A 64 1.63 -12.34 -4.48
N TYR A 65 0.92 -12.95 -3.54
CA TYR A 65 1.52 -13.80 -2.55
C TYR A 65 0.48 -14.77 -1.99
N GLY A 66 0.67 -16.06 -2.25
CA GLY A 66 -0.33 -17.04 -1.86
C GLY A 66 -1.66 -16.74 -2.55
N VAL A 67 -2.71 -16.59 -1.77
CA VAL A 67 -4.04 -16.26 -2.31
C VAL A 67 -4.22 -14.78 -2.57
N MET A 68 -3.26 -13.95 -2.17
CA MET A 68 -3.31 -12.52 -2.44
C MET A 68 -3.05 -12.28 -3.93
N PRO A 69 -3.98 -11.64 -4.63
CA PRO A 69 -3.81 -11.44 -6.07
C PRO A 69 -2.74 -10.40 -6.37
N THR A 70 -2.23 -10.44 -7.58
CA THR A 70 -1.26 -9.49 -8.09
C THR A 70 -1.81 -8.08 -7.91
N ARG A 71 -0.96 -7.19 -7.40
CA ARG A 71 -1.25 -5.77 -7.16
C ARG A 71 -2.39 -5.55 -6.18
N GLY A 72 -2.81 -6.59 -5.46
CA GLY A 72 -3.92 -6.48 -4.51
C GLY A 72 -5.20 -5.99 -5.16
N LEU A 73 -5.36 -6.26 -6.46
CA LEU A 73 -6.47 -5.79 -7.29
C LEU A 73 -6.45 -4.27 -7.54
N CYS A 74 -5.46 -3.55 -7.05
CA CYS A 74 -5.31 -2.12 -7.33
C CYS A 74 -4.34 -1.94 -8.49
N MET A 75 -4.85 -2.08 -9.69
CA MET A 75 -4.00 -2.06 -10.89
C MET A 75 -3.43 -0.68 -11.18
N GLN A 76 -4.07 0.38 -10.70
CA GLN A 76 -3.62 1.75 -10.90
C GLN A 76 -2.71 2.26 -9.78
N CYS A 77 -2.45 1.43 -8.77
CA CYS A 77 -1.62 1.84 -7.64
C CYS A 77 -0.13 1.78 -7.95
N THR A 78 0.62 2.69 -7.35
CA THR A 78 2.07 2.73 -7.40
C THR A 78 2.66 2.06 -6.16
N PRO A 79 3.97 1.77 -6.12
CA PRO A 79 4.59 1.26 -4.89
C PRO A 79 4.35 2.16 -3.68
N GLU A 80 4.33 3.48 -3.88
CA GLU A 80 4.04 4.42 -2.80
C GLU A 80 2.62 4.26 -2.28
N ASP A 81 1.68 3.96 -3.17
CA ASP A 81 0.30 3.70 -2.77
C ASP A 81 0.21 2.44 -1.93
N TYR A 82 0.89 1.37 -2.33
CA TYR A 82 0.90 0.12 -1.57
C TYR A 82 1.49 0.33 -0.18
N LYS A 83 2.61 1.05 -0.12
CA LYS A 83 3.25 1.35 1.16
C LYS A 83 2.31 2.13 2.07
N ALA A 84 1.65 3.15 1.55
CA ALA A 84 0.75 3.98 2.34
C ALA A 84 -0.43 3.17 2.88
N VAL A 85 -1.01 2.29 2.07
CA VAL A 85 -2.13 1.46 2.51
C VAL A 85 -1.70 0.45 3.56
N ILE A 86 -0.53 -0.18 3.37
CA ILE A 86 0.00 -1.13 4.36
C ILE A 86 0.20 -0.42 5.70
N GLU A 87 0.84 0.75 5.68
CA GLU A 87 1.06 1.51 6.90
C GLU A 87 -0.26 1.89 7.57
N TRP A 88 -1.24 2.25 6.78
CA TRP A 88 -2.55 2.64 7.28
C TRP A 88 -3.30 1.44 7.88
N MET A 89 -3.25 0.29 7.23
CA MET A 89 -3.89 -0.92 7.75
C MET A 89 -3.22 -1.42 9.04
N ALA A 90 -1.92 -1.20 9.15
CA ALA A 90 -1.14 -1.73 10.27
C ALA A 90 -1.23 -0.90 11.55
N LYS A 91 -1.91 0.22 11.50
CA LYS A 91 -2.04 1.07 12.70
C LYS A 91 -3.05 0.52 13.69
#